data_e185283f4b2a09d4f5f50b6f070f3eec
#
_entry.id   e185283f4b2a09d4f5f50b6f070f3eec
#
_cell.length_a   1.000
_cell.length_b   1.000
_cell.length_c   1.000
_cell.angle_alpha   90.00
_cell.angle_beta   90.00
_cell.angle_gamma   90.00
#
_symmetry.space_group_name_H-M   'P 1'
#
loop_
_entity.id
_entity.type
_entity.pdbx_description
1 polymer ?
#
loop_
_entity_poly.entity_id
_entity_poly.type
_entity_poly.pdbx_seq_one_letter_code
_entity_poly.pdbx_strand_id
1 'polypeptide(L)'
;MKTLKVFVLVAMCSSFLSITSFANEFGTKEEAAALLDRAVALLRVDKNRALDLFTTGDGGLIQKDLYVFCGGPDGTLTAHPSGIGMSFLDYKDSEGTPVGELAYANAKAEKVFEITYKFLKPTTDSEKEYTKTAMFTKVAGQVCGVGYYHPE
;
A
#
# COMPACT_ATOMS: atom_id res chain seq x y z
N MET A 1 -22.98 75.01 5.61
CA MET A 1 -22.42 74.01 6.55
C MET A 1 -22.45 72.61 5.87
N LYS A 2 -21.31 72.13 5.39
CA LYS A 2 -21.21 70.85 4.69
C LYS A 2 -20.60 69.86 5.65
N THR A 3 -21.35 68.85 6.09
CA THR A 3 -20.90 67.79 6.96
C THR A 3 -20.20 66.71 6.12
N LEU A 4 -18.88 66.57 6.33
CA LEU A 4 -18.02 65.52 5.70
C LEU A 4 -18.20 64.19 6.44
N LYS A 5 -18.78 63.20 5.78
CA LYS A 5 -18.88 61.84 6.31
C LYS A 5 -17.60 61.10 5.98
N VAL A 6 -16.83 60.82 7.03
CA VAL A 6 -15.63 59.93 6.91
C VAL A 6 -16.09 58.49 6.91
N PHE A 7 -15.87 57.79 5.78
CA PHE A 7 -16.04 56.32 5.70
C PHE A 7 -14.74 55.64 6.17
N VAL A 8 -14.80 54.98 7.32
CA VAL A 8 -13.71 54.17 7.82
C VAL A 8 -13.87 52.77 7.13
N LEU A 9 -12.96 52.49 6.22
CA LEU A 9 -12.87 51.17 5.57
C LEU A 9 -12.07 50.24 6.49
N VAL A 10 -12.75 49.36 7.20
CA VAL A 10 -12.10 48.28 7.98
C VAL A 10 -11.69 47.18 7.03
N ALA A 11 -10.40 47.10 6.70
CA ALA A 11 -9.82 45.99 5.95
C ALA A 11 -9.69 44.78 6.89
N MET A 12 -10.59 43.81 6.78
CA MET A 12 -10.49 42.54 7.44
C MET A 12 -9.41 41.70 6.72
N CYS A 13 -8.20 41.65 7.28
CA CYS A 13 -7.12 40.80 6.82
C CYS A 13 -7.40 39.36 7.29
N SER A 14 -8.02 38.53 6.42
CA SER A 14 -8.24 37.13 6.66
C SER A 14 -6.91 36.39 6.46
N SER A 15 -6.20 36.14 7.55
CA SER A 15 -5.00 35.27 7.54
C SER A 15 -5.44 33.83 7.30
N PHE A 16 -5.30 33.37 6.05
CA PHE A 16 -5.39 31.96 5.76
C PHE A 16 -4.17 31.27 6.38
N LEU A 17 -4.36 30.57 7.49
CA LEU A 17 -3.40 29.58 7.98
C LEU A 17 -3.39 28.44 6.98
N SER A 18 -2.40 28.42 6.11
CA SER A 18 -2.08 27.23 5.29
C SER A 18 -1.59 26.15 6.24
N ILE A 19 -2.47 25.21 6.57
CA ILE A 19 -2.07 23.97 7.23
C ILE A 19 -1.29 23.18 6.19
N THR A 20 0.03 23.23 6.24
CA THR A 20 0.89 22.30 5.50
C THR A 20 0.67 20.92 6.11
N SER A 21 -0.22 20.14 5.50
CA SER A 21 -0.32 18.70 5.77
C SER A 21 0.99 18.08 5.29
N PHE A 22 1.87 17.72 6.21
CA PHE A 22 2.98 16.82 5.89
C PHE A 22 2.34 15.49 5.47
N ALA A 23 2.31 15.24 4.17
CA ALA A 23 1.94 13.93 3.67
C ALA A 23 2.90 12.93 4.28
N ASN A 24 2.39 12.01 5.09
CA ASN A 24 3.20 10.95 5.68
C ASN A 24 3.78 10.13 4.53
N GLU A 25 5.09 10.02 4.45
CA GLU A 25 5.81 9.27 3.40
C GLU A 25 5.49 7.76 3.48
N PHE A 26 5.13 7.30 4.66
CA PHE A 26 4.75 5.92 4.92
C PHE A 26 3.24 5.75 4.85
N GLY A 27 2.80 4.65 4.27
CA GLY A 27 1.42 4.18 4.36
C GLY A 27 1.11 3.65 5.75
N THR A 28 -0.12 3.84 6.22
CA THR A 28 -0.58 3.33 7.51
C THR A 28 -1.15 1.92 7.38
N LYS A 29 -1.35 1.25 8.51
CA LYS A 29 -2.04 -0.06 8.57
C LYS A 29 -3.45 0.03 7.98
N GLU A 30 -4.18 1.09 8.29
CA GLU A 30 -5.54 1.32 7.81
C GLU A 30 -5.59 1.55 6.31
N GLU A 31 -4.64 2.32 5.77
CA GLU A 31 -4.50 2.53 4.32
C GLU A 31 -4.14 1.22 3.60
N ALA A 32 -3.26 0.40 4.19
CA ALA A 32 -2.90 -0.90 3.64
C ALA A 32 -4.10 -1.88 3.65
N ALA A 33 -4.90 -1.90 4.73
CA ALA A 33 -6.12 -2.69 4.81
C ALA A 33 -7.14 -2.25 3.74
N ALA A 34 -7.37 -0.96 3.58
CA ALA A 34 -8.27 -0.43 2.55
C ALA A 34 -7.79 -0.76 1.13
N LEU A 35 -6.48 -0.74 0.88
CA LEU A 35 -5.91 -1.13 -0.40
C LEU A 35 -6.08 -2.64 -0.66
N LEU A 36 -5.92 -3.48 0.37
CA LEU A 36 -6.15 -4.93 0.27
C LEU A 36 -7.63 -5.24 -0.04
N ASP A 37 -8.56 -4.60 0.66
CA ASP A 37 -10.01 -4.78 0.40
C ASP A 37 -10.38 -4.41 -1.04
N ARG A 38 -9.82 -3.32 -1.53
CA ARG A 38 -9.98 -2.88 -2.92
C ARG A 38 -9.40 -3.88 -3.91
N ALA A 39 -8.21 -4.42 -3.63
CA ALA A 39 -7.58 -5.46 -4.45
C ALA A 39 -8.44 -6.73 -4.50
N VAL A 40 -9.00 -7.17 -3.38
CA VAL A 40 -9.91 -8.32 -3.29
C VAL A 40 -11.15 -8.09 -4.17
N ALA A 41 -11.74 -6.90 -4.13
CA ALA A 41 -12.89 -6.57 -4.96
C ALA A 41 -12.57 -6.63 -6.46
N LEU A 42 -11.42 -6.07 -6.88
CA LEU A 42 -10.99 -6.12 -8.28
C LEU A 42 -10.73 -7.55 -8.76
N LEU A 43 -10.05 -8.38 -7.97
CA LEU A 43 -9.78 -9.78 -8.30
C LEU A 43 -11.04 -10.64 -8.47
N ARG A 44 -12.11 -10.32 -7.74
CA ARG A 44 -13.40 -10.99 -7.88
C ARG A 44 -14.13 -10.63 -9.17
N VAL A 45 -13.88 -9.44 -9.71
CA VAL A 45 -14.53 -8.97 -10.97
C VAL A 45 -13.76 -9.47 -12.18
N ASP A 46 -12.45 -9.21 -12.24
CA ASP A 46 -11.57 -9.62 -13.35
C ASP A 46 -10.14 -9.82 -12.80
N LYS A 47 -9.81 -11.08 -12.56
CA LYS A 47 -8.51 -11.45 -12.01
C LYS A 47 -7.34 -10.97 -12.87
N ASN A 48 -7.37 -11.22 -14.17
CA ASN A 48 -6.25 -10.91 -15.06
C ASN A 48 -6.02 -9.40 -15.13
N ARG A 49 -7.10 -8.64 -15.32
CA ARG A 49 -7.03 -7.18 -15.31
C ARG A 49 -6.56 -6.62 -13.97
N ALA A 50 -7.00 -7.21 -12.86
CA ALA A 50 -6.57 -6.78 -11.52
C ALA A 50 -5.06 -7.00 -11.32
N LEU A 51 -4.50 -8.16 -11.71
CA LEU A 51 -3.07 -8.44 -11.58
C LEU A 51 -2.21 -7.46 -12.41
N ASP A 52 -2.67 -7.09 -13.62
CA ASP A 52 -1.99 -6.09 -14.43
C ASP A 52 -1.99 -4.72 -13.73
N LEU A 53 -3.13 -4.30 -13.20
CA LEU A 53 -3.27 -3.02 -12.47
C LEU A 53 -2.41 -2.98 -11.21
N PHE A 54 -2.28 -4.08 -10.48
CA PHE A 54 -1.42 -4.16 -9.29
C PHE A 54 0.05 -4.01 -9.65
N THR A 55 0.44 -4.53 -10.79
CA THR A 55 1.82 -4.45 -11.28
C THR A 55 2.19 -3.06 -11.75
N THR A 56 1.30 -2.42 -12.53
CA THR A 56 1.53 -1.07 -13.06
C THR A 56 1.27 0.03 -12.03
N GLY A 57 0.45 -0.25 -11.01
CA GLY A 57 0.01 0.75 -10.02
C GLY A 57 -1.09 1.67 -10.52
N ASP A 58 -1.62 1.40 -11.72
CA ASP A 58 -2.69 2.21 -12.31
C ASP A 58 -3.93 2.25 -11.41
N GLY A 59 -4.64 3.36 -11.48
CA GLY A 59 -5.82 3.58 -10.65
C GLY A 59 -5.52 3.77 -9.17
N GLY A 60 -4.28 4.12 -8.80
CA GLY A 60 -3.88 4.34 -7.42
C GLY A 60 -3.73 3.04 -6.61
N LEU A 61 -3.21 2.00 -7.25
CA LEU A 61 -2.91 0.72 -6.61
C LEU A 61 -1.45 0.62 -6.13
N ILE A 62 -0.65 1.67 -6.41
CA ILE A 62 0.59 2.01 -5.72
C ILE A 62 0.39 3.41 -5.14
N GLN A 63 0.50 3.56 -3.81
CA GLN A 63 0.31 4.82 -3.10
C GLN A 63 1.34 4.93 -1.98
N LYS A 64 2.14 5.99 -1.94
CA LYS A 64 3.25 6.11 -0.99
C LYS A 64 4.20 4.91 -1.16
N ASP A 65 4.38 4.12 -0.09
CA ASP A 65 5.11 2.86 -0.07
C ASP A 65 4.21 1.61 -0.05
N LEU A 66 2.88 1.80 -0.20
CA LEU A 66 1.90 0.72 -0.29
C LEU A 66 1.73 0.23 -1.72
N TYR A 67 1.70 -1.07 -1.91
CA TYR A 67 1.39 -1.74 -3.17
C TYR A 67 0.77 -3.11 -2.93
N VAL A 68 0.02 -3.59 -3.93
CA VAL A 68 -0.53 -4.95 -3.92
C VAL A 68 0.47 -5.89 -4.56
N PHE A 69 0.65 -7.06 -3.97
CA PHE A 69 1.38 -8.16 -4.57
C PHE A 69 0.61 -9.46 -4.42
N CYS A 70 0.74 -10.36 -5.40
CA CYS A 70 0.04 -11.64 -5.42
C CYS A 70 0.96 -12.75 -5.87
N GLY A 71 0.79 -13.93 -5.27
CA GLY A 71 1.39 -15.18 -5.73
C GLY A 71 0.32 -16.12 -6.25
N GLY A 72 0.64 -16.79 -7.36
CA GLY A 72 -0.20 -17.81 -7.97
C GLY A 72 -0.22 -19.13 -7.21
N PRO A 73 -1.04 -20.09 -7.64
CA PRO A 73 -1.13 -21.42 -6.99
C PRO A 73 0.17 -22.22 -7.08
N ASP A 74 1.06 -21.88 -7.99
CA ASP A 74 2.38 -22.48 -8.20
C ASP A 74 3.48 -21.85 -7.33
N GLY A 75 3.15 -20.84 -6.53
CA GLY A 75 4.11 -20.13 -5.68
C GLY A 75 4.84 -18.98 -6.36
N THR A 76 4.55 -18.69 -7.64
CA THR A 76 5.21 -17.62 -8.40
C THR A 76 4.48 -16.29 -8.25
N LEU A 77 5.20 -15.17 -8.14
CA LEU A 77 4.60 -13.83 -8.13
C LEU A 77 3.89 -13.55 -9.46
N THR A 78 2.59 -13.32 -9.39
CA THR A 78 1.70 -12.98 -10.51
C THR A 78 1.42 -11.49 -10.60
N ALA A 79 1.65 -10.74 -9.51
CA ALA A 79 1.61 -9.28 -9.48
C ALA A 79 2.62 -8.76 -8.45
N HIS A 80 3.46 -7.82 -8.85
CA HIS A 80 4.42 -7.11 -7.98
C HIS A 80 5.05 -5.96 -8.77
N PRO A 81 5.35 -4.80 -8.17
CA PRO A 81 5.97 -3.67 -8.89
C PRO A 81 7.30 -4.01 -9.59
N SER A 82 8.07 -4.96 -9.06
CA SER A 82 9.42 -5.28 -9.57
C SER A 82 9.80 -6.76 -9.56
N GLY A 83 8.91 -7.67 -9.12
CA GLY A 83 9.27 -9.07 -8.85
C GLY A 83 8.42 -10.12 -9.55
N ILE A 84 7.70 -9.78 -10.63
CA ILE A 84 6.89 -10.75 -11.37
C ILE A 84 7.76 -11.93 -11.83
N GLY A 85 7.23 -13.15 -11.67
CA GLY A 85 7.89 -14.38 -12.08
C GLY A 85 8.90 -14.93 -11.06
N MET A 86 9.20 -14.20 -10.00
CA MET A 86 10.04 -14.71 -8.90
C MET A 86 9.25 -15.68 -8.02
N SER A 87 9.95 -16.66 -7.40
CA SER A 87 9.31 -17.52 -6.41
C SER A 87 8.95 -16.72 -5.16
N PHE A 88 7.66 -16.60 -4.89
CA PHE A 88 7.18 -16.05 -3.64
C PHE A 88 7.13 -17.14 -2.55
N LEU A 89 6.80 -18.36 -2.92
CA LEU A 89 6.71 -19.47 -1.96
C LEU A 89 8.03 -19.69 -1.22
N ASP A 90 9.16 -19.62 -1.92
CA ASP A 90 10.49 -19.84 -1.34
C ASP A 90 11.10 -18.58 -0.70
N TYR A 91 10.40 -17.46 -0.74
CA TYR A 91 10.92 -16.20 -0.25
C TYR A 91 11.13 -16.22 1.28
N LYS A 92 12.36 -15.93 1.68
CA LYS A 92 12.78 -15.67 3.06
C LYS A 92 13.41 -14.29 3.14
N ASP A 93 13.16 -13.59 4.24
CA ASP A 93 13.80 -12.31 4.47
C ASP A 93 15.27 -12.48 4.93
N SER A 94 15.98 -11.37 5.12
CA SER A 94 17.39 -11.37 5.56
C SER A 94 17.60 -11.97 6.96
N GLU A 95 16.57 -12.04 7.78
CA GLU A 95 16.57 -12.64 9.12
C GLU A 95 16.17 -14.12 9.09
N GLY A 96 15.84 -14.67 7.89
CA GLY A 96 15.45 -16.07 7.70
C GLY A 96 13.98 -16.37 7.92
N THR A 97 13.13 -15.34 8.04
CA THR A 97 11.68 -15.52 8.16
C THR A 97 11.13 -16.12 6.86
N PRO A 98 10.49 -17.31 6.88
CA PRO A 98 9.97 -17.97 5.67
C PRO A 98 8.63 -17.35 5.25
N VAL A 99 8.67 -16.12 4.75
CA VAL A 99 7.49 -15.28 4.47
C VAL A 99 6.53 -15.96 3.49
N GLY A 100 7.07 -16.53 2.42
CA GLY A 100 6.26 -17.20 1.40
C GLY A 100 5.54 -18.43 1.95
N GLU A 101 6.27 -19.34 2.60
CA GLU A 101 5.70 -20.54 3.22
C GLU A 101 4.60 -20.18 4.22
N LEU A 102 4.85 -19.18 5.09
CA LEU A 102 3.87 -18.71 6.08
C LEU A 102 2.63 -18.10 5.41
N ALA A 103 2.80 -17.30 4.35
CA ALA A 103 1.69 -16.71 3.62
C ALA A 103 0.81 -17.80 2.98
N TYR A 104 1.40 -18.75 2.26
CA TYR A 104 0.63 -19.83 1.62
C TYR A 104 -0.03 -20.78 2.62
N ALA A 105 0.62 -21.09 3.74
CA ALA A 105 0.06 -21.94 4.78
C ALA A 105 -1.13 -21.33 5.52
N ASN A 106 -1.12 -20.00 5.70
CA ASN A 106 -2.08 -19.31 6.59
C ASN A 106 -3.11 -18.46 5.86
N ALA A 107 -2.86 -18.01 4.62
CA ALA A 107 -3.82 -17.21 3.87
C ALA A 107 -5.10 -18.02 3.57
N LYS A 108 -6.23 -17.49 4.02
CA LYS A 108 -7.56 -18.08 3.83
C LYS A 108 -8.49 -17.07 3.19
N ALA A 109 -9.49 -17.56 2.47
CA ALA A 109 -10.53 -16.71 1.92
C ALA A 109 -11.25 -15.93 3.04
N GLU A 110 -11.45 -14.64 2.79
CA GLU A 110 -12.20 -13.74 3.70
C GLU A 110 -11.58 -13.56 5.10
N LYS A 111 -10.32 -13.97 5.27
CA LYS A 111 -9.56 -13.76 6.51
C LYS A 111 -8.22 -13.13 6.18
N VAL A 112 -7.84 -12.17 7.01
CA VAL A 112 -6.52 -11.54 6.95
C VAL A 112 -5.58 -12.24 7.92
N PHE A 113 -4.37 -12.56 7.45
CA PHE A 113 -3.26 -13.06 8.22
C PHE A 113 -2.08 -12.10 8.09
N GLU A 114 -1.43 -11.73 9.18
CA GLU A 114 -0.33 -10.76 9.18
C GLU A 114 1.01 -11.46 9.39
N ILE A 115 2.03 -11.00 8.65
CA ILE A 115 3.44 -11.41 8.84
C ILE A 115 4.28 -10.14 8.91
N THR A 116 5.16 -10.06 9.91
CA THR A 116 6.17 -9.00 10.02
C THR A 116 7.54 -9.56 9.63
N TYR A 117 8.25 -8.86 8.74
CA TYR A 117 9.52 -9.29 8.16
C TYR A 117 10.35 -8.11 7.66
N LYS A 118 11.60 -8.33 7.24
CA LYS A 118 12.45 -7.32 6.63
C LYS A 118 12.27 -7.31 5.12
N PHE A 119 12.09 -6.11 4.55
CA PHE A 119 11.96 -5.96 3.09
C PHE A 119 12.43 -4.60 2.60
N LEU A 120 12.92 -4.58 1.36
CA LEU A 120 13.18 -3.36 0.63
C LEU A 120 11.88 -2.60 0.36
N LYS A 121 11.97 -1.32 0.04
CA LYS A 121 10.85 -0.55 -0.49
C LYS A 121 10.91 -0.50 -2.02
N PRO A 122 10.19 -1.37 -2.76
CA PRO A 122 10.25 -1.41 -4.23
C PRO A 122 9.76 -0.14 -4.91
N THR A 123 9.09 0.74 -4.17
CA THR A 123 8.63 2.05 -4.64
C THR A 123 9.71 3.13 -4.54
N THR A 124 10.92 2.78 -4.11
CA THR A 124 12.08 3.67 -3.97
C THR A 124 13.33 3.00 -4.54
N ASP A 125 14.39 3.78 -4.78
CA ASP A 125 15.71 3.27 -5.20
C ASP A 125 16.60 2.87 -3.99
N SER A 126 16.04 2.78 -2.79
CA SER A 126 16.77 2.44 -1.57
C SER A 126 17.05 0.93 -1.48
N GLU A 127 18.30 0.57 -1.24
CA GLU A 127 18.70 -0.81 -0.92
C GLU A 127 18.55 -1.14 0.58
N LYS A 128 18.07 -0.19 1.38
CA LYS A 128 17.85 -0.38 2.80
C LYS A 128 16.60 -1.22 3.04
N GLU A 129 16.73 -2.23 3.90
CA GLU A 129 15.59 -2.99 4.40
C GLU A 129 14.92 -2.29 5.58
N TYR A 130 13.62 -2.37 5.63
CA TYR A 130 12.77 -1.84 6.69
C TYR A 130 11.92 -2.96 7.28
N THR A 131 11.49 -2.78 8.51
CA THR A 131 10.46 -3.64 9.10
C THR A 131 9.15 -3.40 8.37
N LYS A 132 8.57 -4.45 7.80
CA LYS A 132 7.31 -4.44 7.07
C LYS A 132 6.34 -5.42 7.70
N THR A 133 5.09 -5.01 7.90
CA THR A 133 4.00 -5.93 8.21
C THR A 133 3.08 -6.04 7.00
N ALA A 134 2.97 -7.24 6.45
CA ALA A 134 2.06 -7.50 5.33
C ALA A 134 0.83 -8.27 5.79
N MET A 135 -0.32 -7.84 5.31
CA MET A 135 -1.62 -8.47 5.47
C MET A 135 -1.92 -9.33 4.26
N PHE A 136 -2.17 -10.61 4.46
CA PHE A 136 -2.41 -11.61 3.41
C PHE A 136 -3.82 -12.15 3.46
N THR A 137 -4.38 -12.41 2.28
CA THR A 137 -5.64 -13.15 2.12
C THR A 137 -5.59 -14.02 0.85
N LYS A 138 -6.51 -14.96 0.74
CA LYS A 138 -6.65 -15.81 -0.45
C LYS A 138 -7.89 -15.41 -1.23
N VAL A 139 -7.75 -15.11 -2.51
CA VAL A 139 -8.83 -14.68 -3.40
C VAL A 139 -8.56 -15.08 -4.85
N ALA A 140 -9.57 -15.56 -5.56
CA ALA A 140 -9.50 -15.95 -6.98
C ALA A 140 -8.32 -16.91 -7.32
N GLY A 141 -7.94 -17.79 -6.37
CA GLY A 141 -6.81 -18.72 -6.51
C GLY A 141 -5.44 -18.09 -6.26
N GLN A 142 -5.38 -16.82 -5.86
CA GLN A 142 -4.14 -16.09 -5.54
C GLN A 142 -3.98 -15.94 -4.02
N VAL A 143 -2.74 -15.92 -3.55
CA VAL A 143 -2.36 -15.42 -2.23
C VAL A 143 -1.89 -13.98 -2.43
N CYS A 144 -2.71 -13.01 -2.00
CA CYS A 144 -2.44 -11.59 -2.20
C CYS A 144 -2.19 -10.89 -0.88
N GLY A 145 -1.35 -9.87 -0.92
CA GLY A 145 -1.02 -9.07 0.25
C GLY A 145 -0.79 -7.60 -0.07
N VAL A 146 -0.94 -6.79 0.98
CA VAL A 146 -0.48 -5.40 1.04
C VAL A 146 0.29 -5.24 2.33
N GLY A 147 1.47 -4.65 2.28
CA GLY A 147 2.28 -4.42 3.46
C GLY A 147 2.53 -2.93 3.69
N TYR A 148 2.56 -2.54 4.96
CA TYR A 148 2.98 -1.22 5.41
C TYR A 148 4.31 -1.32 6.14
N TYR A 149 5.12 -0.27 6.04
CA TYR A 149 6.43 -0.20 6.67
C TYR A 149 6.36 0.56 7.99
N HIS A 150 7.18 0.12 8.94
CA HIS A 150 7.29 0.80 10.22
C HIS A 150 8.31 1.94 10.11
N PRO A 151 7.99 3.16 10.58
CA PRO A 151 8.98 4.21 10.76
C PRO A 151 10.08 3.74 11.71
N GLU A 152 11.35 4.10 11.41
CA GLU A 152 12.49 3.87 12.30
C GLU A 152 12.70 5.02 13.27
#